data_debf72c06019435c4a6e975952bb5303
#
_entry.id   debf72c06019435c4a6e975952bb5303
#
_cell.length_a   1.000
_cell.length_b   1.000
_cell.length_c   1.000
_cell.angle_alpha   90.00
_cell.angle_beta   90.00
_cell.angle_gamma   90.00
#
_symmetry.space_group_name_H-M   'P 1'
#
loop_
_entity.id
_entity.type
_entity.pdbx_description
1 polymer ?
#
loop_
_entity_poly.entity_id
_entity_poly.type
_entity_poly.pdbx_seq_one_letter_code
_entity_poly.pdbx_strand_id
1 'polypeptide(L)'
;MTARHGQLSNFFLKVSDLSLVLVSLAIAVVYYYAPSHDPGFAFDYLSQRIKVGNALLGFTLLIIWHVSFGVQGLYLSHRLSTIYEESKEVARAVGISSVALLAGAHMGRWPTINSRTVAAFAFISFALVAGMRLGLRLNLRRLRRRGLNTKSLLIVGGGARAEEFALRVNRRQDLGYKLIGYVESDAVYRQNTLAGASCLGSIEDLHAIVAGTVIDEVAIALPIKSQYSQIEAVVALLEEQGIVVHLLSDVFPHRLARYHPAEFQGIPLVSLYSTPTLSWRTEFKRLLDLLIAAASLVLLLPLFVIAAIAIKLDSRGPILFVQERMGFNKRRFRMFKFRTMQIDAEARMKDIEHLNEKQGPIFKIRKDPRVTRVGRWLRKTSFDELPQLLNVLMGDMSTVGPRPLSIRDALLLEETWQKRRFSVKPGLTCLWQVSGRSNLSFDEWMQLDLEYIDQWSLVLDCRILLRTIPAILFAKGAS
;
A
#
# COMPACT_ATOMS: atom_id res chain seq x y z
N MET A 1 0.53 -5.59 10.66
CA MET A 1 0.12 -4.31 11.27
C MET A 1 0.80 -3.09 10.63
N THR A 2 2.09 -3.13 10.29
CA THR A 2 2.87 -1.97 9.81
C THR A 2 2.43 -1.36 8.46
N ALA A 3 2.03 -2.15 7.47
CA ALA A 3 1.59 -1.64 6.16
C ALA A 3 0.25 -0.86 6.26
N ARG A 4 -0.64 -1.28 7.16
CA ARG A 4 -1.92 -0.63 7.43
C ARG A 4 -1.73 0.76 8.06
N HIS A 5 -0.81 0.87 9.02
CA HIS A 5 -0.50 2.15 9.66
C HIS A 5 0.16 3.15 8.69
N GLY A 6 0.98 2.68 7.76
CA GLY A 6 1.61 3.55 6.77
C GLY A 6 0.62 4.23 5.82
N GLN A 7 -0.45 3.53 5.41
CA GLN A 7 -1.45 4.09 4.50
C GLN A 7 -2.45 5.01 5.19
N LEU A 8 -2.91 4.65 6.39
CA LEU A 8 -3.71 5.54 7.21
C LEU A 8 -2.93 6.82 7.52
N SER A 9 -1.64 6.68 7.87
CA SER A 9 -0.76 7.83 8.10
C SER A 9 -0.66 8.73 6.86
N ASN A 10 -0.48 8.17 5.66
CA ASN A 10 -0.41 8.96 4.42
C ASN A 10 -1.74 9.62 4.07
N PHE A 11 -2.87 8.97 4.32
CA PHE A 11 -4.18 9.58 4.13
C PHE A 11 -4.39 10.77 5.09
N PHE A 12 -4.13 10.58 6.38
CA PHE A 12 -4.21 11.67 7.36
C PHE A 12 -3.24 12.82 7.03
N LEU A 13 -2.04 12.51 6.56
CA LEU A 13 -1.07 13.52 6.13
C LEU A 13 -1.63 14.36 4.98
N LYS A 14 -2.23 13.75 3.96
CA LYS A 14 -2.84 14.46 2.83
C LYS A 14 -4.01 15.33 3.25
N VAL A 15 -4.90 14.78 4.07
CA VAL A 15 -6.04 15.54 4.58
C VAL A 15 -5.56 16.72 5.42
N SER A 16 -4.58 16.52 6.29
CA SER A 16 -4.03 17.61 7.10
C SER A 16 -3.30 18.66 6.27
N ASP A 17 -2.50 18.27 5.26
CA ASP A 17 -1.85 19.22 4.36
C ASP A 17 -2.90 20.11 3.65
N LEU A 18 -3.94 19.51 3.05
CA LEU A 18 -5.00 20.24 2.36
C LEU A 18 -5.79 21.15 3.33
N SER A 19 -6.06 20.66 4.54
CA SER A 19 -6.73 21.45 5.57
C SER A 19 -5.89 22.66 6.01
N LEU A 20 -4.57 22.46 6.22
CA LEU A 20 -3.65 23.54 6.58
C LEU A 20 -3.54 24.58 5.46
N VAL A 21 -3.56 24.16 4.21
CA VAL A 21 -3.56 25.05 3.06
C VAL A 21 -4.83 25.92 3.02
N LEU A 22 -6.01 25.34 3.25
CA LEU A 22 -7.26 26.09 3.34
C LEU A 22 -7.26 27.07 4.51
N VAL A 23 -6.80 26.61 5.68
CA VAL A 23 -6.66 27.48 6.88
C VAL A 23 -5.67 28.61 6.60
N SER A 24 -4.55 28.34 5.93
CA SER A 24 -3.58 29.37 5.57
C SER A 24 -4.17 30.43 4.66
N LEU A 25 -5.00 30.03 3.69
CA LEU A 25 -5.69 30.96 2.80
C LEU A 25 -6.69 31.82 3.57
N ALA A 26 -7.50 31.20 4.45
CA ALA A 26 -8.45 31.92 5.29
C ALA A 26 -7.74 32.95 6.19
N ILE A 27 -6.64 32.56 6.85
CA ILE A 27 -5.84 33.46 7.69
C ILE A 27 -5.28 34.63 6.85
N ALA A 28 -4.72 34.33 5.66
CA ALA A 28 -4.13 35.37 4.81
C ALA A 28 -5.19 36.40 4.34
N VAL A 29 -6.37 35.91 3.95
CA VAL A 29 -7.48 36.78 3.53
C VAL A 29 -7.97 37.64 4.71
N VAL A 30 -8.24 37.04 5.86
CA VAL A 30 -8.70 37.74 7.06
C VAL A 30 -7.66 38.79 7.50
N TYR A 31 -6.37 38.42 7.55
CA TYR A 31 -5.30 39.32 7.98
C TYR A 31 -5.21 40.60 7.12
N TYR A 32 -5.40 40.50 5.82
CA TYR A 32 -5.31 41.68 4.94
C TYR A 32 -6.60 42.48 4.80
N TYR A 33 -7.76 41.89 5.06
CA TYR A 33 -9.04 42.55 4.86
C TYR A 33 -9.74 42.96 6.18
N ALA A 34 -9.50 42.25 7.30
CA ALA A 34 -10.11 42.57 8.57
C ALA A 34 -9.76 44.01 9.13
N PRO A 35 -8.53 44.55 8.96
CA PRO A 35 -8.21 45.87 9.46
C PRO A 35 -8.97 47.02 8.78
N SER A 36 -9.47 46.82 7.57
CA SER A 36 -10.19 47.82 6.78
C SER A 36 -11.71 47.68 6.85
N HIS A 37 -12.25 46.74 7.66
CA HIS A 37 -13.68 46.41 7.76
C HIS A 37 -14.07 46.21 9.23
N ASP A 38 -15.37 46.19 9.51
CA ASP A 38 -15.93 45.97 10.86
C ASP A 38 -15.42 44.69 11.53
N PRO A 39 -15.38 44.60 12.88
CA PRO A 39 -14.92 43.42 13.61
C PRO A 39 -15.65 42.11 13.26
N GLY A 40 -16.86 42.18 12.71
CA GLY A 40 -17.64 41.05 12.22
C GLY A 40 -17.22 40.51 10.84
N PHE A 41 -16.35 41.21 10.11
CA PHE A 41 -15.98 40.87 8.72
C PHE A 41 -15.50 39.43 8.54
N ALA A 42 -14.70 38.93 9.45
CA ALA A 42 -14.18 37.56 9.36
C ALA A 42 -15.31 36.52 9.43
N PHE A 43 -16.30 36.72 10.29
CA PHE A 43 -17.45 35.83 10.43
C PHE A 43 -18.40 35.98 9.25
N ASP A 44 -18.66 37.21 8.81
CA ASP A 44 -19.51 37.50 7.65
C ASP A 44 -18.90 36.97 6.35
N TYR A 45 -17.58 37.09 6.19
CA TYR A 45 -16.86 36.58 5.04
C TYR A 45 -16.96 35.03 4.95
N LEU A 46 -16.80 34.35 6.09
CA LEU A 46 -16.89 32.86 6.15
C LEU A 46 -18.34 32.37 6.07
N SER A 47 -19.33 33.19 6.43
CA SER A 47 -20.76 32.88 6.37
C SER A 47 -21.42 33.18 5.02
N GLN A 48 -20.75 33.95 4.14
CA GLN A 48 -21.29 34.27 2.81
C GLN A 48 -21.52 33.03 1.96
N ARG A 49 -22.66 32.99 1.24
CA ARG A 49 -22.96 31.93 0.27
C ARG A 49 -21.90 31.91 -0.83
N ILE A 50 -21.15 30.82 -0.92
CA ILE A 50 -20.14 30.63 -1.97
C ILE A 50 -20.86 30.41 -3.29
N LYS A 51 -20.59 31.27 -4.30
CA LYS A 51 -21.08 31.05 -5.67
C LYS A 51 -20.51 29.71 -6.19
N VAL A 52 -21.33 28.93 -6.88
CA VAL A 52 -20.93 27.61 -7.42
C VAL A 52 -19.62 27.69 -8.24
N GLY A 53 -19.44 28.75 -9.04
CA GLY A 53 -18.20 28.98 -9.80
C GLY A 53 -16.97 29.14 -8.92
N ASN A 54 -17.09 29.82 -7.77
CA ASN A 54 -15.98 29.98 -6.82
C ASN A 54 -15.66 28.67 -6.09
N ALA A 55 -16.69 27.88 -5.77
CA ALA A 55 -16.51 26.55 -5.19
C ALA A 55 -15.79 25.61 -6.17
N LEU A 56 -16.16 25.64 -7.45
CA LEU A 56 -15.54 24.82 -8.49
C LEU A 56 -14.07 25.19 -8.69
N LEU A 57 -13.78 26.50 -8.72
CA LEU A 57 -12.41 27.00 -8.84
C LEU A 57 -11.58 26.66 -7.58
N GLY A 58 -12.15 26.82 -6.38
CA GLY A 58 -11.52 26.39 -5.12
C GLY A 58 -11.19 24.90 -5.13
N PHE A 59 -12.11 24.06 -5.60
CA PHE A 59 -11.87 22.63 -5.75
C PHE A 59 -10.75 22.32 -6.76
N THR A 60 -10.73 23.02 -7.88
CA THR A 60 -9.65 22.89 -8.88
C THR A 60 -8.29 23.27 -8.29
N LEU A 61 -8.22 24.33 -7.49
CA LEU A 61 -6.99 24.73 -6.81
C LEU A 61 -6.54 23.69 -5.78
N LEU A 62 -7.46 23.08 -5.03
CA LEU A 62 -7.12 21.96 -4.13
C LEU A 62 -6.54 20.76 -4.88
N ILE A 63 -7.06 20.46 -6.07
CA ILE A 63 -6.50 19.41 -6.93
C ILE A 63 -5.08 19.81 -7.37
N ILE A 64 -4.86 21.05 -7.80
CA ILE A 64 -3.53 21.54 -8.19
C ILE A 64 -2.55 21.40 -7.04
N TRP A 65 -2.95 21.74 -5.81
CA TRP A 65 -2.09 21.57 -4.63
C TRP A 65 -1.80 20.11 -4.33
N HIS A 66 -2.82 19.26 -4.37
CA HIS A 66 -2.63 17.83 -4.14
C HIS A 66 -1.66 17.23 -5.17
N VAL A 67 -1.82 17.59 -6.44
CA VAL A 67 -0.92 17.16 -7.53
C VAL A 67 0.48 17.72 -7.33
N SER A 68 0.61 19.02 -7.00
CA SER A 68 1.91 19.66 -6.75
C SER A 68 2.67 18.96 -5.62
N PHE A 69 2.00 18.67 -4.52
CA PHE A 69 2.60 17.95 -3.38
C PHE A 69 2.98 16.51 -3.75
N GLY A 70 2.15 15.85 -4.57
CA GLY A 70 2.43 14.50 -5.07
C GLY A 70 3.64 14.46 -6.01
N VAL A 71 3.73 15.40 -6.95
CA VAL A 71 4.84 15.51 -7.92
C VAL A 71 6.17 15.81 -7.21
N GLN A 72 6.15 16.64 -6.14
CA GLN A 72 7.35 16.92 -5.35
C GLN A 72 7.76 15.77 -4.41
N GLY A 73 7.05 14.64 -4.41
CA GLY A 73 7.39 13.48 -3.61
C GLY A 73 7.02 13.59 -2.13
N LEU A 74 6.30 14.64 -1.72
CA LEU A 74 5.96 14.91 -0.32
C LEU A 74 5.16 13.80 0.39
N TYR A 75 4.59 12.87 -0.37
CA TYR A 75 3.86 11.70 0.14
C TYR A 75 4.66 10.40 0.05
N LEU A 76 5.92 10.46 -0.39
CA LEU A 76 6.85 9.35 -0.34
C LEU A 76 7.39 9.16 1.09
N SER A 77 8.04 8.03 1.33
CA SER A 77 8.64 7.78 2.63
C SER A 77 9.90 8.62 2.82
N HIS A 78 9.83 9.66 3.64
CA HIS A 78 10.98 10.50 4.02
C HIS A 78 11.79 9.90 5.19
N ARG A 79 11.79 8.55 5.32
CA ARG A 79 12.51 7.87 6.41
C ARG A 79 14.02 8.13 6.36
N LEU A 80 14.58 8.14 5.15
CA LEU A 80 16.01 8.34 4.90
C LEU A 80 16.38 9.78 4.54
N SER A 81 15.43 10.63 4.11
CA SER A 81 15.68 12.01 3.71
C SER A 81 16.02 12.93 4.90
N THR A 82 16.70 14.03 4.63
CA THR A 82 16.99 15.08 5.61
C THR A 82 15.78 16.01 5.82
N ILE A 83 15.76 16.74 6.95
CA ILE A 83 14.72 17.78 7.20
C ILE A 83 14.81 18.87 6.14
N TYR A 84 16.04 19.20 5.72
CA TYR A 84 16.30 20.25 4.71
C TYR A 84 15.68 19.88 3.35
N GLU A 85 15.85 18.63 2.89
CA GLU A 85 15.26 18.16 1.64
C GLU A 85 13.74 18.23 1.67
N GLU A 86 13.13 17.74 2.73
CA GLU A 86 11.67 17.80 2.90
C GLU A 86 11.16 19.24 2.93
N SER A 87 11.86 20.15 3.64
CA SER A 87 11.51 21.58 3.67
C SER A 87 11.63 22.24 2.29
N LYS A 88 12.63 21.86 1.50
CA LYS A 88 12.82 22.33 0.12
C LYS A 88 11.69 21.86 -0.81
N GLU A 89 11.25 20.61 -0.67
CA GLU A 89 10.11 20.07 -1.41
C GLU A 89 8.82 20.80 -1.03
N VAL A 90 8.56 21.04 0.26
CA VAL A 90 7.43 21.86 0.73
C VAL A 90 7.48 23.26 0.14
N ALA A 91 8.65 23.92 0.17
CA ALA A 91 8.79 25.27 -0.36
C ALA A 91 8.49 25.34 -1.87
N ARG A 92 8.98 24.35 -2.64
CA ARG A 92 8.68 24.25 -4.09
C ARG A 92 7.20 24.01 -4.35
N ALA A 93 6.58 23.07 -3.63
CA ALA A 93 5.17 22.75 -3.79
C ALA A 93 4.27 23.94 -3.46
N VAL A 94 4.53 24.63 -2.35
CA VAL A 94 3.82 25.85 -1.96
C VAL A 94 4.04 26.97 -2.97
N GLY A 95 5.27 27.13 -3.49
CA GLY A 95 5.58 28.14 -4.52
C GLY A 95 4.78 27.92 -5.79
N ILE A 96 4.78 26.71 -6.35
CA ILE A 96 4.00 26.34 -7.54
C ILE A 96 2.51 26.58 -7.32
N SER A 97 1.98 26.14 -6.18
CA SER A 97 0.56 26.29 -5.84
C SER A 97 0.16 27.75 -5.63
N SER A 98 1.06 28.56 -5.09
CA SER A 98 0.83 30.02 -4.91
C SER A 98 0.79 30.76 -6.24
N VAL A 99 1.65 30.39 -7.19
CA VAL A 99 1.59 30.92 -8.57
C VAL A 99 0.28 30.55 -9.24
N ALA A 100 -0.14 29.29 -9.10
CA ALA A 100 -1.41 28.81 -9.64
C ALA A 100 -2.62 29.54 -9.00
N LEU A 101 -2.57 29.80 -7.68
CA LEU A 101 -3.59 30.58 -6.99
C LEU A 101 -3.67 32.01 -7.52
N LEU A 102 -2.52 32.68 -7.71
CA LEU A 102 -2.47 34.03 -8.24
C LEU A 102 -3.04 34.11 -9.66
N ALA A 103 -2.65 33.17 -10.53
CA ALA A 103 -3.17 33.06 -11.89
C ALA A 103 -4.68 32.82 -11.88
N GLY A 104 -5.18 31.87 -11.11
CA GLY A 104 -6.60 31.57 -10.96
C GLY A 104 -7.42 32.74 -10.43
N ALA A 105 -6.87 33.47 -9.44
CA ALA A 105 -7.52 34.66 -8.89
C ALA A 105 -7.62 35.80 -9.93
N HIS A 106 -6.59 35.96 -10.75
CA HIS A 106 -6.61 36.94 -11.85
C HIS A 106 -7.64 36.57 -12.91
N MET A 107 -7.70 35.32 -13.33
CA MET A 107 -8.70 34.81 -14.29
C MET A 107 -10.12 34.90 -13.75
N GLY A 108 -10.32 34.57 -12.45
CA GLY A 108 -11.61 34.62 -11.77
C GLY A 108 -12.03 36.03 -11.33
N ARG A 109 -11.17 37.06 -11.55
CA ARG A 109 -11.37 38.44 -11.09
C ARG A 109 -11.73 38.54 -9.60
N TRP A 110 -10.99 37.82 -8.76
CA TRP A 110 -11.19 37.85 -7.30
C TRP A 110 -10.46 39.04 -6.66
N PRO A 111 -11.16 40.07 -6.23
CA PRO A 111 -10.51 41.28 -5.71
C PRO A 111 -9.80 41.04 -4.38
N THR A 112 -10.23 40.02 -3.62
CA THR A 112 -9.68 39.67 -2.31
C THR A 112 -8.36 38.90 -2.38
N ILE A 113 -8.00 38.33 -3.53
CA ILE A 113 -6.76 37.53 -3.70
C ILE A 113 -5.80 38.31 -4.59
N ASN A 114 -5.00 39.19 -3.97
CA ASN A 114 -3.96 39.96 -4.65
C ASN A 114 -2.55 39.39 -4.33
N SER A 115 -1.51 39.98 -4.91
CA SER A 115 -0.14 39.53 -4.71
C SER A 115 0.31 39.52 -3.24
N ARG A 116 -0.15 40.47 -2.42
CA ARG A 116 0.16 40.54 -0.97
C ARG A 116 -0.51 39.39 -0.21
N THR A 117 -1.80 39.12 -0.50
CA THR A 117 -2.53 38.01 0.10
C THR A 117 -1.90 36.67 -0.27
N VAL A 118 -1.47 36.50 -1.54
CA VAL A 118 -0.79 35.30 -1.98
C VAL A 118 0.60 35.14 -1.35
N ALA A 119 1.35 36.22 -1.16
CA ALA A 119 2.63 36.17 -0.47
C ALA A 119 2.47 35.75 1.02
N ALA A 120 1.50 36.34 1.73
CA ALA A 120 1.17 35.93 3.08
C ALA A 120 0.71 34.47 3.16
N PHE A 121 -0.17 34.08 2.24
CA PHE A 121 -0.61 32.70 2.12
C PHE A 121 0.56 31.72 1.93
N ALA A 122 1.51 32.03 1.02
CA ALA A 122 2.67 31.20 0.77
C ALA A 122 3.53 31.03 2.03
N PHE A 123 3.78 32.14 2.75
CA PHE A 123 4.55 32.12 4.00
C PHE A 123 3.84 31.31 5.09
N ILE A 124 2.56 31.55 5.32
CA ILE A 124 1.76 30.87 6.35
C ILE A 124 1.64 29.37 6.01
N SER A 125 1.35 29.04 4.75
CA SER A 125 1.26 27.64 4.29
C SER A 125 2.57 26.91 4.48
N PHE A 126 3.69 27.52 4.10
CA PHE A 126 5.00 26.92 4.32
C PHE A 126 5.27 26.69 5.81
N ALA A 127 5.04 27.69 6.66
CA ALA A 127 5.28 27.58 8.10
C ALA A 127 4.40 26.49 8.74
N LEU A 128 3.12 26.44 8.41
CA LEU A 128 2.19 25.47 8.99
C LEU A 128 2.47 24.05 8.49
N VAL A 129 2.66 23.86 7.18
CA VAL A 129 2.92 22.53 6.59
C VAL A 129 4.28 22.00 7.04
N ALA A 130 5.34 22.82 6.98
CA ALA A 130 6.68 22.41 7.43
C ALA A 130 6.70 22.14 8.95
N GLY A 131 6.04 22.98 9.74
CA GLY A 131 5.93 22.79 11.19
C GLY A 131 5.18 21.52 11.56
N MET A 132 4.05 21.23 10.92
CA MET A 132 3.29 19.99 11.10
C MET A 132 4.13 18.76 10.74
N ARG A 133 4.83 18.79 9.59
CA ARG A 133 5.68 17.69 9.15
C ARG A 133 6.86 17.45 10.09
N LEU A 134 7.49 18.51 10.58
CA LEU A 134 8.53 18.40 11.60
C LEU A 134 8.00 17.76 12.88
N GLY A 135 6.84 18.20 13.36
CA GLY A 135 6.17 17.63 14.54
C GLY A 135 5.85 16.13 14.34
N LEU A 136 5.28 15.76 13.18
CA LEU A 136 5.01 14.38 12.83
C LEU A 136 6.29 13.54 12.80
N ARG A 137 7.35 14.06 12.18
CA ARG A 137 8.64 13.38 12.10
C ARG A 137 9.25 13.13 13.49
N LEU A 138 9.20 14.11 14.37
CA LEU A 138 9.69 13.96 15.74
C LEU A 138 8.89 12.89 16.50
N ASN A 139 7.56 12.88 16.35
CA ASN A 139 6.70 11.87 16.96
C ASN A 139 6.97 10.47 16.41
N LEU A 140 7.10 10.33 15.08
CA LEU A 140 7.42 9.05 14.46
C LEU A 140 8.81 8.53 14.89
N ARG A 141 9.81 9.42 15.05
CA ARG A 141 11.12 9.04 15.59
C ARG A 141 11.01 8.51 17.03
N ARG A 142 10.19 9.15 17.88
CA ARG A 142 9.94 8.67 19.24
C ARG A 142 9.26 7.30 19.27
N LEU A 143 8.26 7.08 18.41
CA LEU A 143 7.57 5.79 18.27
C LEU A 143 8.52 4.69 17.80
N ARG A 144 9.37 4.99 16.80
CA ARG A 144 10.35 4.02 16.26
C ARG A 144 11.38 3.61 17.30
N ARG A 145 11.88 4.55 18.12
CA ARG A 145 12.77 4.24 19.26
C ARG A 145 12.13 3.31 20.28
N ARG A 146 10.79 3.27 20.35
CA ARG A 146 10.02 2.33 21.18
C ARG A 146 9.70 1.01 20.47
N GLY A 147 10.31 0.75 19.32
CA GLY A 147 10.08 -0.46 18.53
C GLY A 147 8.77 -0.50 17.73
N LEU A 148 8.03 0.61 17.69
CA LEU A 148 6.80 0.72 16.89
C LEU A 148 7.11 1.26 15.49
N ASN A 149 6.33 0.84 14.49
CA ASN A 149 6.51 1.24 13.08
C ASN A 149 7.92 0.93 12.55
N THR A 150 8.42 -0.27 12.86
CA THR A 150 9.71 -0.78 12.39
C THR A 150 9.56 -1.54 11.08
N LYS A 151 10.64 -1.57 10.29
CA LYS A 151 10.81 -2.39 9.09
C LYS A 151 11.88 -3.44 9.34
N SER A 152 11.58 -4.66 8.93
CA SER A 152 12.50 -5.80 9.01
C SER A 152 13.53 -5.71 7.89
N LEU A 153 14.81 -5.61 8.25
CA LEU A 153 15.94 -5.51 7.34
C LEU A 153 16.80 -6.76 7.42
N LEU A 154 17.13 -7.34 6.27
CA LEU A 154 18.11 -8.42 6.13
C LEU A 154 19.33 -7.88 5.40
N ILE A 155 20.54 -8.32 5.79
CA ILE A 155 21.77 -7.97 5.09
C ILE A 155 22.28 -9.20 4.33
N VAL A 156 22.69 -9.00 3.06
CA VAL A 156 23.37 -10.02 2.27
C VAL A 156 24.84 -9.65 2.17
N GLY A 157 25.68 -10.49 2.76
CA GLY A 157 27.10 -10.28 2.94
C GLY A 157 27.48 -10.11 4.41
N GLY A 158 28.63 -10.68 4.83
CA GLY A 158 29.16 -10.69 6.20
C GLY A 158 30.46 -9.87 6.35
N GLY A 159 30.95 -9.23 5.29
CA GLY A 159 32.22 -8.51 5.29
C GLY A 159 32.17 -7.13 5.98
N ALA A 160 33.30 -6.42 6.00
CA ALA A 160 33.45 -5.13 6.67
C ALA A 160 32.41 -4.06 6.26
N ARG A 161 31.96 -4.05 5.00
CA ARG A 161 30.90 -3.15 4.54
C ARG A 161 29.57 -3.46 5.21
N ALA A 162 29.25 -4.75 5.34
CA ALA A 162 28.02 -5.20 6.00
C ALA A 162 28.05 -4.79 7.47
N GLU A 163 29.19 -4.97 8.15
CA GLU A 163 29.36 -4.59 9.54
C GLU A 163 29.21 -3.08 9.76
N GLU A 164 29.87 -2.27 8.92
CA GLU A 164 29.75 -0.81 8.97
C GLU A 164 28.30 -0.37 8.77
N PHE A 165 27.60 -0.95 7.80
CA PHE A 165 26.19 -0.65 7.54
C PHE A 165 25.30 -1.08 8.71
N ALA A 166 25.50 -2.30 9.24
CA ALA A 166 24.74 -2.81 10.37
C ALA A 166 24.93 -1.93 11.63
N LEU A 167 26.17 -1.50 11.92
CA LEU A 167 26.45 -0.57 13.01
C LEU A 167 25.74 0.78 12.83
N ARG A 168 25.71 1.32 11.60
CA ARG A 168 24.98 2.56 11.30
C ARG A 168 23.48 2.40 11.47
N VAL A 169 22.90 1.26 11.05
CA VAL A 169 21.50 0.94 11.26
C VAL A 169 21.15 0.91 12.74
N ASN A 170 21.97 0.20 13.55
CA ASN A 170 21.74 0.06 14.98
C ASN A 170 21.90 1.38 15.76
N ARG A 171 22.84 2.26 15.33
CA ARG A 171 22.99 3.60 15.93
C ARG A 171 21.79 4.50 15.66
N ARG A 172 21.05 4.27 14.58
CA ARG A 172 19.92 5.10 14.11
C ARG A 172 18.57 4.42 14.31
N GLN A 173 18.28 4.01 15.54
CA GLN A 173 16.99 3.40 15.93
C GLN A 173 15.79 4.30 15.59
N ASP A 174 16.00 5.64 15.51
CA ASP A 174 14.99 6.61 15.11
C ASP A 174 14.50 6.42 13.67
N LEU A 175 15.26 5.74 12.82
CA LEU A 175 14.84 5.36 11.47
C LEU A 175 13.89 4.15 11.48
N GLY A 176 13.85 3.36 12.58
CA GLY A 176 12.94 2.24 12.76
C GLY A 176 13.25 1.05 11.86
N TYR A 177 14.52 0.79 11.56
CA TYR A 177 14.95 -0.49 11.00
C TYR A 177 15.25 -1.47 12.12
N LYS A 178 14.74 -2.70 11.97
CA LYS A 178 15.06 -3.83 12.81
C LYS A 178 15.89 -4.79 11.99
N LEU A 179 17.18 -4.88 12.32
CA LEU A 179 18.05 -5.86 11.70
C LEU A 179 17.63 -7.27 12.20
N ILE A 180 17.20 -8.14 11.27
CA ILE A 180 16.76 -9.50 11.58
C ILE A 180 17.96 -10.43 11.65
N GLY A 181 18.93 -10.25 10.76
CA GLY A 181 20.10 -11.06 10.61
C GLY A 181 20.83 -10.74 9.31
N TYR A 182 21.77 -11.59 8.98
CA TYR A 182 22.46 -11.53 7.70
C TYR A 182 22.62 -12.93 7.11
N VAL A 183 22.91 -13.01 5.81
CA VAL A 183 23.25 -14.23 5.10
C VAL A 183 24.62 -14.09 4.45
N GLU A 184 25.42 -15.17 4.49
CA GLU A 184 26.80 -15.15 3.95
C GLU A 184 27.20 -16.57 3.53
N SER A 185 27.81 -16.68 2.34
CA SER A 185 28.33 -17.97 1.83
C SER A 185 29.70 -18.33 2.40
N ASP A 186 30.55 -17.33 2.69
CA ASP A 186 31.88 -17.55 3.24
C ASP A 186 31.82 -18.00 4.71
N ALA A 187 32.39 -19.17 4.99
CA ALA A 187 32.42 -19.78 6.32
C ALA A 187 33.14 -18.90 7.37
N VAL A 188 34.13 -18.09 6.95
CA VAL A 188 34.87 -17.19 7.83
C VAL A 188 33.95 -16.12 8.41
N TYR A 189 33.06 -15.55 7.60
CA TYR A 189 32.15 -14.49 8.02
C TYR A 189 30.84 -15.00 8.66
N ARG A 190 30.50 -16.30 8.48
CA ARG A 190 29.31 -16.89 9.12
C ARG A 190 29.36 -16.98 10.63
N GLN A 191 30.57 -17.11 11.19
CA GLN A 191 30.76 -17.21 12.63
C GLN A 191 30.73 -15.86 13.37
N ASN A 192 30.75 -14.76 12.62
CA ASN A 192 30.75 -13.42 13.18
C ASN A 192 29.32 -12.97 13.53
N THR A 193 29.20 -12.03 14.44
CA THR A 193 27.95 -11.30 14.68
C THR A 193 28.05 -9.92 14.07
N LEU A 194 27.14 -9.58 13.15
CA LEU A 194 27.07 -8.26 12.54
C LEU A 194 26.28 -7.30 13.45
N ALA A 195 26.98 -6.47 14.20
CA ALA A 195 26.38 -5.53 15.14
C ALA A 195 25.35 -6.17 16.08
N GLY A 196 25.59 -7.40 16.52
CA GLY A 196 24.72 -8.19 17.38
C GLY A 196 23.65 -9.04 16.66
N ALA A 197 23.58 -8.96 15.34
CA ALA A 197 22.71 -9.82 14.53
C ALA A 197 23.44 -11.13 14.16
N SER A 198 22.71 -12.25 14.22
CA SER A 198 23.25 -13.58 13.87
C SER A 198 23.18 -13.84 12.37
N CYS A 199 24.06 -14.72 11.90
CA CYS A 199 23.94 -15.31 10.58
C CYS A 199 22.73 -16.24 10.53
N LEU A 200 21.85 -16.05 9.54
CA LEU A 200 20.64 -16.85 9.36
C LEU A 200 20.86 -18.05 8.44
N GLY A 201 21.96 -18.06 7.69
CA GLY A 201 22.30 -19.13 6.76
C GLY A 201 23.22 -18.65 5.65
N SER A 202 23.38 -19.47 4.64
CA SER A 202 24.13 -19.13 3.45
C SER A 202 23.28 -18.29 2.48
N ILE A 203 23.95 -17.69 1.47
CA ILE A 203 23.23 -16.96 0.40
C ILE A 203 22.36 -17.94 -0.42
N GLU A 204 22.76 -19.18 -0.54
CA GLU A 204 21.99 -20.26 -1.18
C GLU A 204 20.67 -20.55 -0.43
N ASP A 205 20.66 -20.37 0.91
CA ASP A 205 19.47 -20.53 1.74
C ASP A 205 18.51 -19.35 1.67
N LEU A 206 18.90 -18.26 1.02
CA LEU A 206 18.14 -16.99 0.97
C LEU A 206 16.70 -17.19 0.56
N HIS A 207 16.44 -18.08 -0.41
CA HIS A 207 15.09 -18.43 -0.87
C HIS A 207 14.22 -18.96 0.27
N ALA A 208 14.73 -19.89 1.06
CA ALA A 208 14.02 -20.48 2.20
C ALA A 208 13.82 -19.45 3.33
N ILE A 209 14.83 -18.64 3.61
CA ILE A 209 14.79 -17.59 4.64
C ILE A 209 13.71 -16.55 4.29
N VAL A 210 13.70 -16.08 3.04
CA VAL A 210 12.70 -15.09 2.57
C VAL A 210 11.29 -15.69 2.52
N ALA A 211 11.16 -16.97 2.22
CA ALA A 211 9.87 -17.66 2.26
C ALA A 211 9.30 -17.80 3.68
N GLY A 212 10.16 -18.04 4.66
CA GLY A 212 9.76 -18.30 6.07
C GLY A 212 9.68 -17.06 6.96
N THR A 213 10.33 -15.96 6.57
CA THR A 213 10.48 -14.78 7.45
C THR A 213 9.87 -13.53 6.80
N VAL A 214 9.29 -12.64 7.63
CA VAL A 214 8.78 -11.34 7.14
C VAL A 214 9.96 -10.39 6.98
N ILE A 215 10.34 -10.13 5.73
CA ILE A 215 11.39 -9.21 5.35
C ILE A 215 10.78 -8.08 4.54
N ASP A 216 10.97 -6.84 4.97
CA ASP A 216 10.49 -5.66 4.27
C ASP A 216 11.50 -5.14 3.27
N GLU A 217 12.79 -5.18 3.63
CA GLU A 217 13.89 -4.64 2.83
C GLU A 217 15.14 -5.50 2.98
N VAL A 218 15.94 -5.58 1.93
CA VAL A 218 17.22 -6.30 1.92
C VAL A 218 18.33 -5.35 1.51
N ALA A 219 19.44 -5.31 2.25
CA ALA A 219 20.63 -4.56 1.90
C ALA A 219 21.73 -5.51 1.42
N ILE A 220 22.20 -5.33 0.18
CA ILE A 220 23.29 -6.13 -0.39
C ILE A 220 24.62 -5.41 -0.16
N ALA A 221 25.47 -6.01 0.67
CA ALA A 221 26.79 -5.51 1.04
C ALA A 221 27.96 -6.27 0.38
N LEU A 222 27.62 -7.16 -0.55
CA LEU A 222 28.62 -7.96 -1.27
C LEU A 222 29.54 -7.08 -2.16
N PRO A 223 30.80 -7.45 -2.35
CA PRO A 223 31.71 -6.73 -3.23
C PRO A 223 31.34 -6.97 -4.70
N ILE A 224 30.87 -5.92 -5.39
CA ILE A 224 30.31 -5.97 -6.73
C ILE A 224 31.28 -6.57 -7.75
N LYS A 225 32.56 -6.19 -7.71
CA LYS A 225 33.56 -6.64 -8.69
C LYS A 225 33.84 -8.14 -8.66
N SER A 226 33.84 -8.74 -7.49
CA SER A 226 34.20 -10.16 -7.32
C SER A 226 32.98 -11.08 -7.24
N GLN A 227 31.80 -10.55 -6.89
CA GLN A 227 30.61 -11.36 -6.66
C GLN A 227 29.41 -10.89 -7.50
N TYR A 228 29.68 -10.36 -8.71
CA TYR A 228 28.64 -9.82 -9.57
C TYR A 228 27.53 -10.83 -9.86
N SER A 229 27.88 -12.05 -10.28
CA SER A 229 26.90 -13.10 -10.60
C SER A 229 26.04 -13.50 -9.39
N GLN A 230 26.65 -13.51 -8.20
CA GLN A 230 25.94 -13.81 -6.96
C GLN A 230 24.96 -12.67 -6.59
N ILE A 231 25.38 -11.43 -6.75
CA ILE A 231 24.52 -10.25 -6.55
C ILE A 231 23.36 -10.27 -7.54
N GLU A 232 23.62 -10.57 -8.81
CA GLU A 232 22.61 -10.66 -9.86
C GLU A 232 21.56 -11.73 -9.51
N ALA A 233 21.98 -12.92 -9.09
CA ALA A 233 21.08 -13.98 -8.66
C ALA A 233 20.24 -13.59 -7.43
N VAL A 234 20.88 -12.96 -6.43
CA VAL A 234 20.18 -12.46 -5.23
C VAL A 234 19.16 -11.40 -5.58
N VAL A 235 19.51 -10.44 -6.44
CA VAL A 235 18.61 -9.38 -6.88
C VAL A 235 17.43 -9.97 -7.65
N ALA A 236 17.68 -10.88 -8.61
CA ALA A 236 16.63 -11.55 -9.38
C ALA A 236 15.63 -12.27 -8.46
N LEU A 237 16.14 -13.04 -7.49
CA LEU A 237 15.32 -13.75 -6.51
C LEU A 237 14.46 -12.79 -5.66
N LEU A 238 15.03 -11.67 -5.22
CA LEU A 238 14.32 -10.69 -4.40
C LEU A 238 13.31 -9.87 -5.22
N GLU A 239 13.61 -9.58 -6.49
CA GLU A 239 12.66 -8.97 -7.44
C GLU A 239 11.44 -9.85 -7.67
N GLU A 240 11.62 -11.15 -7.88
CA GLU A 240 10.52 -12.10 -8.01
C GLU A 240 9.63 -12.17 -6.76
N GLN A 241 10.22 -11.91 -5.59
CA GLN A 241 9.50 -11.85 -4.31
C GLN A 241 8.87 -10.46 -4.03
N GLY A 242 9.20 -9.44 -4.84
CA GLY A 242 8.74 -8.07 -4.67
C GLY A 242 9.33 -7.35 -3.45
N ILE A 243 10.50 -7.78 -2.97
CA ILE A 243 11.19 -7.18 -1.83
C ILE A 243 12.03 -6.00 -2.29
N VAL A 244 12.07 -4.94 -1.49
CA VAL A 244 12.89 -3.76 -1.76
C VAL A 244 14.36 -4.09 -1.51
N VAL A 245 15.20 -3.86 -2.53
CA VAL A 245 16.62 -4.13 -2.47
C VAL A 245 17.41 -2.83 -2.44
N HIS A 246 18.34 -2.73 -1.49
CA HIS A 246 19.30 -1.65 -1.36
C HIS A 246 20.70 -2.16 -1.70
N LEU A 247 21.31 -1.64 -2.75
CA LEU A 247 22.70 -1.93 -3.07
C LEU A 247 23.63 -0.93 -2.38
N LEU A 248 24.60 -1.44 -1.65
CA LEU A 248 25.62 -0.64 -0.95
C LEU A 248 26.78 -0.29 -1.89
N SER A 249 26.54 0.23 -3.04
CA SER A 249 27.34 0.96 -4.03
C SER A 249 27.08 0.52 -5.47
N ASP A 250 27.49 1.35 -6.43
CA ASP A 250 27.47 1.23 -7.89
C ASP A 250 26.20 0.67 -8.56
N VAL A 251 25.73 1.43 -9.48
CA VAL A 251 24.45 1.26 -10.17
C VAL A 251 24.52 0.16 -11.24
N PHE A 252 23.60 -0.81 -11.20
CA PHE A 252 23.42 -1.75 -12.31
C PHE A 252 22.14 -1.47 -13.09
N PRO A 253 22.15 -1.60 -14.43
CA PRO A 253 20.93 -1.52 -15.22
C PRO A 253 20.13 -2.82 -15.12
N HIS A 254 19.05 -2.85 -14.32
CA HIS A 254 18.08 -3.94 -14.33
C HIS A 254 16.86 -3.62 -15.18
N ARG A 255 16.36 -4.63 -15.92
CA ARG A 255 15.24 -4.46 -16.86
C ARG A 255 13.88 -4.26 -16.17
N LEU A 256 13.69 -4.75 -14.96
CA LEU A 256 12.41 -4.76 -14.25
C LEU A 256 12.32 -3.77 -13.08
N ALA A 257 13.44 -3.32 -12.53
CA ALA A 257 13.45 -2.46 -11.37
C ALA A 257 13.57 -0.98 -11.73
N ARG A 258 12.84 -0.14 -10.99
CA ARG A 258 12.99 1.31 -11.03
C ARG A 258 13.92 1.72 -9.89
N TYR A 259 14.94 2.49 -10.27
CA TYR A 259 15.91 3.02 -9.31
C TYR A 259 15.37 4.25 -8.62
N HIS A 260 15.52 4.28 -7.32
CA HIS A 260 15.43 5.52 -6.58
C HIS A 260 16.74 5.70 -5.83
N PRO A 261 17.53 6.74 -6.19
CA PRO A 261 18.69 7.07 -5.41
C PRO A 261 18.24 7.46 -4.01
N ALA A 262 18.85 6.86 -3.03
CA ALA A 262 18.65 7.18 -1.63
C ALA A 262 20.00 7.33 -0.97
N GLU A 263 20.08 8.09 0.11
CA GLU A 263 21.29 8.27 0.90
C GLU A 263 21.01 7.83 2.33
N PHE A 264 21.90 7.02 2.87
CA PHE A 264 21.86 6.63 4.26
C PHE A 264 23.15 7.10 4.94
N GLN A 265 23.08 8.21 5.66
CA GLN A 265 24.21 8.81 6.39
C GLN A 265 25.50 8.98 5.56
N GLY A 266 25.38 9.58 4.39
CA GLY A 266 26.52 9.80 3.47
C GLY A 266 26.89 8.57 2.65
N ILE A 267 26.21 7.42 2.82
CA ILE A 267 26.37 6.25 1.93
C ILE A 267 25.30 6.36 0.82
N PRO A 268 25.71 6.46 -0.45
CA PRO A 268 24.77 6.40 -1.55
C PRO A 268 24.16 5.00 -1.63
N LEU A 269 22.81 4.95 -1.65
CA LEU A 269 22.03 3.75 -1.83
C LEU A 269 21.26 3.84 -3.14
N VAL A 270 21.13 2.70 -3.81
CA VAL A 270 20.21 2.54 -4.92
C VAL A 270 19.10 1.60 -4.48
N SER A 271 17.88 2.13 -4.37
CA SER A 271 16.71 1.33 -4.05
C SER A 271 16.08 0.83 -5.35
N LEU A 272 15.91 -0.48 -5.46
CA LEU A 272 15.31 -1.15 -6.60
C LEU A 272 13.88 -1.55 -6.23
N TYR A 273 12.91 -1.10 -7.01
CA TYR A 273 11.50 -1.44 -6.82
C TYR A 273 11.03 -2.25 -8.02
N SER A 274 10.68 -3.50 -7.81
CA SER A 274 10.10 -4.41 -8.81
C SER A 274 8.58 -4.28 -8.94
N THR A 275 7.97 -3.42 -8.12
CA THR A 275 6.52 -3.18 -8.08
C THR A 275 6.20 -1.72 -8.36
N PRO A 276 4.93 -1.39 -8.72
CA PRO A 276 4.53 0.00 -8.84
C PRO A 276 4.86 0.76 -7.55
N THR A 277 5.81 1.67 -7.66
CA THR A 277 6.23 2.51 -6.52
C THR A 277 5.09 3.42 -6.08
N LEU A 278 5.15 3.87 -4.82
CA LEU A 278 4.28 4.92 -4.28
C LEU A 278 4.33 6.14 -5.21
N SER A 279 3.34 6.25 -6.08
CA SER A 279 3.16 7.35 -7.02
C SER A 279 1.76 7.94 -6.81
N TRP A 280 1.51 9.13 -7.34
CA TRP A 280 0.17 9.70 -7.31
C TRP A 280 -0.92 8.72 -7.82
N ARG A 281 -0.55 7.79 -8.74
CA ARG A 281 -1.45 6.78 -9.30
C ARG A 281 -1.87 5.74 -8.25
N THR A 282 -0.96 5.26 -7.42
CA THR A 282 -1.27 4.30 -6.33
C THR A 282 -2.12 4.94 -5.25
N GLU A 283 -1.93 6.23 -5.02
CA GLU A 283 -2.72 6.99 -4.07
C GLU A 283 -4.14 7.25 -4.60
N PHE A 284 -4.23 7.63 -5.87
CA PHE A 284 -5.52 7.79 -6.53
C PHE A 284 -6.30 6.46 -6.57
N LYS A 285 -5.59 5.34 -6.84
CA LYS A 285 -6.17 4.01 -6.69
C LYS A 285 -6.72 3.81 -5.28
N ARG A 286 -5.97 4.16 -4.25
CA ARG A 286 -6.43 4.01 -2.86
C ARG A 286 -7.68 4.83 -2.57
N LEU A 287 -7.75 6.05 -3.06
CA LEU A 287 -8.94 6.90 -2.95
C LEU A 287 -10.14 6.24 -3.64
N LEU A 288 -9.95 5.76 -4.87
CA LEU A 288 -11.00 5.03 -5.60
C LEU A 288 -11.44 3.77 -4.85
N ASP A 289 -10.51 2.98 -4.32
CA ASP A 289 -10.81 1.79 -3.51
C ASP A 289 -11.70 2.16 -2.31
N LEU A 290 -11.38 3.23 -1.60
CA LEU A 290 -12.16 3.70 -0.45
C LEU A 290 -13.56 4.17 -0.86
N LEU A 291 -13.65 4.97 -1.93
CA LEU A 291 -14.93 5.50 -2.42
C LEU A 291 -15.85 4.36 -2.90
N ILE A 292 -15.30 3.43 -3.70
CA ILE A 292 -16.06 2.29 -4.20
C ILE A 292 -16.50 1.39 -3.04
N ALA A 293 -15.62 1.08 -2.09
CA ALA A 293 -15.94 0.23 -0.96
C ALA A 293 -17.00 0.87 -0.04
N ALA A 294 -16.86 2.16 0.29
CA ALA A 294 -17.81 2.87 1.12
C ALA A 294 -19.18 2.99 0.44
N ALA A 295 -19.22 3.42 -0.83
CA ALA A 295 -20.45 3.54 -1.59
C ALA A 295 -21.16 2.18 -1.75
N SER A 296 -20.39 1.11 -2.03
CA SER A 296 -20.96 -0.25 -2.13
C SER A 296 -21.52 -0.74 -0.82
N LEU A 297 -20.84 -0.51 0.31
CA LEU A 297 -21.34 -0.90 1.64
C LEU A 297 -22.62 -0.19 2.00
N VAL A 298 -22.72 1.12 1.73
CA VAL A 298 -23.94 1.90 2.00
C VAL A 298 -25.08 1.42 1.10
N LEU A 299 -24.84 1.27 -0.21
CA LEU A 299 -25.85 0.86 -1.18
C LEU A 299 -26.35 -0.56 -0.91
N LEU A 300 -25.47 -1.48 -0.55
CA LEU A 300 -25.80 -2.89 -0.33
C LEU A 300 -26.20 -3.21 1.11
N LEU A 301 -26.22 -2.21 2.02
CA LEU A 301 -26.58 -2.40 3.43
C LEU A 301 -27.89 -3.17 3.64
N PRO A 302 -29.00 -2.84 2.95
CA PRO A 302 -30.25 -3.61 3.10
C PRO A 302 -30.07 -5.09 2.73
N LEU A 303 -29.32 -5.37 1.67
CA LEU A 303 -29.05 -6.75 1.23
C LEU A 303 -28.13 -7.49 2.22
N PHE A 304 -27.19 -6.79 2.87
CA PHE A 304 -26.38 -7.37 3.94
C PHE A 304 -27.24 -7.81 5.13
N VAL A 305 -28.23 -7.00 5.51
CA VAL A 305 -29.16 -7.33 6.59
C VAL A 305 -30.02 -8.56 6.21
N ILE A 306 -30.55 -8.60 4.99
CA ILE A 306 -31.30 -9.73 4.49
C ILE A 306 -30.45 -11.01 4.49
N ALA A 307 -29.24 -10.95 3.97
CA ALA A 307 -28.31 -12.08 3.97
C ALA A 307 -27.98 -12.54 5.39
N ALA A 308 -27.75 -11.62 6.32
CA ALA A 308 -27.45 -11.91 7.72
C ALA A 308 -28.61 -12.67 8.40
N ILE A 309 -29.85 -12.23 8.18
CA ILE A 309 -31.06 -12.89 8.69
C ILE A 309 -31.19 -14.28 8.04
N ALA A 310 -31.07 -14.39 6.73
CA ALA A 310 -31.18 -15.66 6.01
C ALA A 310 -30.14 -16.69 6.50
N ILE A 311 -28.88 -16.28 6.71
CA ILE A 311 -27.81 -17.14 7.25
C ILE A 311 -28.15 -17.64 8.66
N LYS A 312 -28.70 -16.76 9.51
CA LYS A 312 -29.09 -17.12 10.88
C LYS A 312 -30.26 -18.10 10.92
N LEU A 313 -31.20 -17.95 10.00
CA LEU A 313 -32.35 -18.86 9.87
C LEU A 313 -31.98 -20.23 9.29
N ASP A 314 -31.00 -20.26 8.34
CA ASP A 314 -30.58 -21.49 7.65
C ASP A 314 -29.66 -22.38 8.54
N SER A 315 -28.83 -21.78 9.39
CA SER A 315 -27.88 -22.53 10.22
C SER A 315 -27.45 -21.79 11.49
N ARG A 316 -27.24 -22.54 12.59
CA ARG A 316 -26.72 -22.00 13.85
C ARG A 316 -25.27 -21.52 13.69
N GLY A 317 -24.89 -20.40 14.36
CA GLY A 317 -23.52 -19.91 14.40
C GLY A 317 -23.37 -18.42 13.96
N PRO A 318 -22.12 -17.91 13.77
CA PRO A 318 -21.87 -16.52 13.39
C PRO A 318 -22.33 -16.23 11.95
N ILE A 319 -22.66 -14.96 11.66
CA ILE A 319 -23.06 -14.50 10.32
C ILE A 319 -21.85 -14.43 9.40
N LEU A 320 -20.74 -13.92 9.93
CA LEU A 320 -19.48 -13.78 9.21
C LEU A 320 -18.58 -15.00 9.49
N PHE A 321 -17.94 -15.44 8.46
CA PHE A 321 -16.82 -16.36 8.49
C PHE A 321 -15.54 -15.53 8.34
N VAL A 322 -14.60 -15.74 9.25
CA VAL A 322 -13.30 -15.02 9.27
C VAL A 322 -12.20 -16.03 9.07
N GLN A 323 -11.40 -15.84 8.03
CA GLN A 323 -10.29 -16.72 7.71
C GLN A 323 -9.00 -15.92 7.53
N GLU A 324 -7.90 -16.43 8.10
CA GLU A 324 -6.58 -15.86 7.85
C GLU A 324 -6.14 -16.13 6.41
N ARG A 325 -5.69 -15.08 5.75
CA ARG A 325 -5.17 -15.10 4.39
C ARG A 325 -3.82 -14.42 4.32
N MET A 326 -3.06 -14.80 3.28
CA MET A 326 -1.79 -14.15 2.97
C MET A 326 -2.05 -12.90 2.13
N GLY A 327 -1.56 -11.75 2.60
CA GLY A 327 -1.71 -10.45 1.99
C GLY A 327 -0.39 -9.85 1.52
N PHE A 328 -0.35 -8.53 1.46
CA PHE A 328 0.81 -7.75 1.02
C PHE A 328 2.07 -8.09 1.82
N ASN A 329 3.18 -8.32 1.12
CA ASN A 329 4.47 -8.75 1.67
C ASN A 329 4.33 -9.97 2.61
N LYS A 330 3.50 -10.93 2.21
CA LYS A 330 3.24 -12.19 2.96
C LYS A 330 2.71 -11.98 4.39
N ARG A 331 2.21 -10.76 4.73
CA ARG A 331 1.59 -10.50 6.02
C ARG A 331 0.23 -11.14 6.10
N ARG A 332 -0.08 -11.78 7.22
CA ARG A 332 -1.39 -12.38 7.45
C ARG A 332 -2.42 -11.31 7.77
N PHE A 333 -3.63 -11.46 7.25
CA PHE A 333 -4.76 -10.61 7.58
C PHE A 333 -6.04 -11.45 7.70
N ARG A 334 -7.02 -10.93 8.43
CA ARG A 334 -8.32 -11.56 8.63
C ARG A 334 -9.25 -11.14 7.51
N MET A 335 -9.60 -12.09 6.63
CA MET A 335 -10.53 -11.87 5.53
C MET A 335 -11.96 -12.17 5.97
N PHE A 336 -12.88 -11.27 5.72
CA PHE A 336 -14.29 -11.41 6.06
C PHE A 336 -15.10 -11.94 4.88
N LYS A 337 -15.96 -12.93 5.16
CA LYS A 337 -16.96 -13.44 4.21
C LYS A 337 -18.26 -13.70 4.94
N PHE A 338 -19.39 -13.77 4.23
CA PHE A 338 -20.57 -14.39 4.79
C PHE A 338 -20.35 -15.89 4.94
N ARG A 339 -20.87 -16.43 6.03
CA ARG A 339 -20.83 -17.88 6.25
C ARG A 339 -21.73 -18.60 5.26
N THR A 340 -21.14 -19.48 4.47
CA THR A 340 -21.83 -20.31 3.46
C THR A 340 -21.80 -21.80 3.78
N MET A 341 -21.08 -22.19 4.83
CA MET A 341 -20.89 -23.57 5.26
C MET A 341 -21.36 -23.77 6.70
N GLN A 342 -21.54 -25.03 7.07
CA GLN A 342 -21.83 -25.45 8.45
C GLN A 342 -20.65 -25.11 9.37
N ILE A 343 -20.89 -25.02 10.68
CA ILE A 343 -19.91 -24.56 11.65
C ILE A 343 -18.70 -25.50 11.79
N ASP A 344 -18.91 -26.79 11.55
CA ASP A 344 -17.91 -27.87 11.61
C ASP A 344 -17.18 -28.12 10.28
N ALA A 345 -17.42 -27.26 9.27
CA ALA A 345 -16.91 -27.44 7.90
C ALA A 345 -15.38 -27.53 7.79
N GLU A 346 -14.64 -26.79 8.65
CA GLU A 346 -13.18 -26.85 8.65
C GLU A 346 -12.65 -28.15 9.27
N ALA A 347 -13.28 -28.64 10.34
CA ALA A 347 -12.91 -29.91 10.96
C ALA A 347 -13.12 -31.09 10.00
N ARG A 348 -14.17 -31.03 9.17
CA ARG A 348 -14.48 -32.05 8.16
C ARG A 348 -13.68 -31.94 6.87
N MET A 349 -12.70 -31.04 6.80
CA MET A 349 -11.89 -30.84 5.59
C MET A 349 -11.12 -32.11 5.21
N LYS A 350 -10.53 -32.79 6.19
CA LYS A 350 -9.74 -34.00 5.98
C LYS A 350 -10.58 -35.15 5.39
N ASP A 351 -11.84 -35.26 5.80
CA ASP A 351 -12.73 -36.35 5.37
C ASP A 351 -13.11 -36.26 3.90
N ILE A 352 -13.04 -35.07 3.32
CA ILE A 352 -13.43 -34.81 1.91
C ILE A 352 -12.27 -34.40 1.02
N GLU A 353 -11.03 -34.46 1.51
CA GLU A 353 -9.84 -34.08 0.73
C GLU A 353 -9.68 -34.94 -0.55
N HIS A 354 -10.12 -36.20 -0.50
CA HIS A 354 -10.12 -37.12 -1.64
C HIS A 354 -11.10 -36.73 -2.77
N LEU A 355 -12.06 -35.82 -2.50
CA LEU A 355 -13.03 -35.30 -3.48
C LEU A 355 -12.51 -34.07 -4.23
N ASN A 356 -11.24 -33.67 -4.05
CA ASN A 356 -10.71 -32.49 -4.72
C ASN A 356 -10.67 -32.68 -6.24
N GLU A 357 -11.32 -31.77 -6.96
CA GLU A 357 -11.44 -31.80 -8.43
C GLU A 357 -10.36 -30.97 -9.15
N LYS A 358 -9.53 -30.21 -8.41
CA LYS A 358 -8.49 -29.34 -9.00
C LYS A 358 -7.10 -29.91 -8.76
N GLN A 359 -6.25 -29.81 -9.80
CA GLN A 359 -4.82 -30.03 -9.67
C GLN A 359 -4.13 -28.80 -9.07
N GLY A 360 -3.01 -29.01 -8.36
CA GLY A 360 -2.25 -27.96 -7.70
C GLY A 360 -2.71 -27.70 -6.25
N PRO A 361 -2.22 -26.62 -5.62
CA PRO A 361 -2.40 -26.37 -4.18
C PRO A 361 -3.83 -26.01 -3.77
N ILE A 362 -4.71 -25.75 -4.75
CA ILE A 362 -6.06 -25.24 -4.49
C ILE A 362 -7.05 -26.38 -4.30
N PHE A 363 -7.78 -26.34 -3.18
CA PHE A 363 -8.85 -27.28 -2.90
C PHE A 363 -10.18 -26.75 -3.44
N LYS A 364 -10.85 -27.53 -4.32
CA LYS A 364 -12.18 -27.22 -4.85
C LYS A 364 -13.01 -28.47 -5.10
N ILE A 365 -14.25 -28.46 -4.61
CA ILE A 365 -15.28 -29.47 -4.87
C ILE A 365 -16.49 -28.76 -5.45
N ARG A 366 -17.01 -29.24 -6.57
CA ARG A 366 -18.17 -28.65 -7.28
C ARG A 366 -19.49 -28.76 -6.49
N LYS A 367 -19.70 -29.87 -5.80
CA LYS A 367 -20.86 -30.11 -4.92
C LYS A 367 -20.38 -30.39 -3.50
N ASP A 368 -19.87 -29.37 -2.82
CA ASP A 368 -19.38 -29.51 -1.44
C ASP A 368 -20.57 -29.75 -0.47
N PRO A 369 -20.62 -30.89 0.23
CA PRO A 369 -21.70 -31.26 1.13
C PRO A 369 -21.80 -30.36 2.36
N ARG A 370 -20.79 -29.59 2.67
CA ARG A 370 -20.75 -28.68 3.83
C ARG A 370 -21.50 -27.39 3.58
N VAL A 371 -21.84 -27.09 2.31
CA VAL A 371 -22.48 -25.83 1.92
C VAL A 371 -23.97 -25.85 2.27
N THR A 372 -24.42 -24.82 3.02
CA THR A 372 -25.82 -24.66 3.41
C THR A 372 -26.71 -24.24 2.23
N ARG A 373 -28.04 -24.27 2.39
CA ARG A 373 -28.97 -23.89 1.31
C ARG A 373 -28.81 -22.42 0.92
N VAL A 374 -28.81 -21.52 1.90
CA VAL A 374 -28.56 -20.08 1.69
C VAL A 374 -27.13 -19.86 1.19
N GLY A 375 -26.15 -20.59 1.74
CA GLY A 375 -24.77 -20.54 1.31
C GLY A 375 -24.55 -20.85 -0.17
N ARG A 376 -25.31 -21.78 -0.72
CA ARG A 376 -25.28 -22.13 -2.16
C ARG A 376 -25.72 -20.95 -3.02
N TRP A 377 -26.75 -20.25 -2.62
CA TRP A 377 -27.22 -19.05 -3.33
C TRP A 377 -26.20 -17.91 -3.24
N LEU A 378 -25.68 -17.64 -2.03
CA LEU A 378 -24.64 -16.61 -1.81
C LEU A 378 -23.39 -16.87 -2.66
N ARG A 379 -22.91 -18.11 -2.75
CA ARG A 379 -21.76 -18.48 -3.60
C ARG A 379 -22.06 -18.32 -5.08
N LYS A 380 -23.23 -18.75 -5.54
CA LYS A 380 -23.64 -18.61 -6.94
C LYS A 380 -23.65 -17.14 -7.40
N THR A 381 -24.01 -16.24 -6.51
CA THR A 381 -24.04 -14.79 -6.78
C THR A 381 -22.74 -14.07 -6.40
N SER A 382 -21.76 -14.79 -5.82
CA SER A 382 -20.55 -14.21 -5.20
C SER A 382 -20.83 -13.18 -4.11
N PHE A 383 -22.06 -13.18 -3.56
CA PHE A 383 -22.48 -12.26 -2.51
C PHE A 383 -21.77 -12.56 -1.19
N ASP A 384 -21.33 -13.80 -0.99
CA ASP A 384 -20.55 -14.21 0.18
C ASP A 384 -19.21 -13.47 0.31
N GLU A 385 -18.67 -12.93 -0.77
CA GLU A 385 -17.40 -12.22 -0.77
C GLU A 385 -17.53 -10.71 -0.48
N LEU A 386 -18.74 -10.15 -0.51
CA LEU A 386 -18.95 -8.71 -0.31
C LEU A 386 -18.48 -8.17 1.05
N PRO A 387 -18.50 -8.91 2.20
CA PRO A 387 -17.91 -8.42 3.44
C PRO A 387 -16.42 -8.09 3.35
N GLN A 388 -15.69 -8.57 2.31
CA GLN A 388 -14.30 -8.17 2.02
C GLN A 388 -14.18 -6.67 1.70
N LEU A 389 -15.26 -5.97 1.36
CA LEU A 389 -15.28 -4.50 1.26
C LEU A 389 -14.83 -3.84 2.58
N LEU A 390 -15.07 -4.47 3.73
CA LEU A 390 -14.52 -4.03 5.01
C LEU A 390 -12.98 -4.16 5.03
N ASN A 391 -12.43 -5.25 4.45
CA ASN A 391 -10.98 -5.38 4.31
C ASN A 391 -10.39 -4.31 3.38
N VAL A 392 -11.13 -3.90 2.34
CA VAL A 392 -10.71 -2.79 1.48
C VAL A 392 -10.69 -1.49 2.28
N LEU A 393 -11.72 -1.17 3.06
CA LEU A 393 -11.74 0.03 3.91
C LEU A 393 -10.61 0.00 4.95
N MET A 394 -10.39 -1.15 5.56
CA MET A 394 -9.32 -1.34 6.55
C MET A 394 -7.91 -1.29 5.93
N GLY A 395 -7.77 -1.42 4.61
CA GLY A 395 -6.49 -1.34 3.92
C GLY A 395 -5.75 -2.65 3.77
N ASP A 396 -6.31 -3.77 4.17
CA ASP A 396 -5.75 -5.10 3.97
C ASP A 396 -5.88 -5.55 2.51
N MET A 397 -6.91 -5.06 1.82
CA MET A 397 -7.23 -5.38 0.43
C MET A 397 -7.41 -4.12 -0.42
N SER A 398 -7.44 -4.31 -1.73
CA SER A 398 -7.84 -3.36 -2.76
C SER A 398 -9.12 -3.86 -3.45
N THR A 399 -9.81 -3.01 -4.19
CA THR A 399 -10.92 -3.46 -5.05
C THR A 399 -10.43 -4.36 -6.17
N VAL A 400 -9.26 -4.04 -6.77
CA VAL A 400 -8.63 -4.82 -7.85
C VAL A 400 -7.21 -5.22 -7.44
N GLY A 401 -6.88 -6.52 -7.60
CA GLY A 401 -5.58 -7.09 -7.29
C GLY A 401 -5.60 -8.61 -7.29
N PRO A 402 -4.46 -9.30 -7.13
CA PRO A 402 -4.41 -10.76 -7.04
C PRO A 402 -5.33 -11.30 -5.93
N ARG A 403 -6.02 -12.40 -6.20
CA ARG A 403 -6.93 -13.00 -5.20
C ARG A 403 -6.14 -13.49 -3.97
N PRO A 404 -6.57 -13.18 -2.73
CA PRO A 404 -5.87 -13.63 -1.53
C PRO A 404 -5.91 -15.16 -1.38
N LEU A 405 -4.74 -15.79 -1.24
CA LEU A 405 -4.63 -17.23 -1.00
C LEU A 405 -4.82 -17.55 0.49
N SER A 406 -5.28 -18.77 0.78
CA SER A 406 -5.20 -19.30 2.14
C SER A 406 -3.72 -19.46 2.55
N ILE A 407 -3.44 -19.47 3.84
CA ILE A 407 -2.06 -19.68 4.32
C ILE A 407 -1.54 -21.03 3.83
N ARG A 408 -2.38 -22.08 3.87
CA ARG A 408 -2.06 -23.40 3.35
C ARG A 408 -1.64 -23.32 1.86
N ASP A 409 -2.49 -22.73 1.00
CA ASP A 409 -2.24 -22.68 -0.43
C ASP A 409 -1.02 -21.79 -0.77
N ALA A 410 -0.81 -20.74 -0.01
CA ALA A 410 0.34 -19.85 -0.17
C ALA A 410 1.68 -20.54 0.20
N LEU A 411 1.66 -21.45 1.18
CA LEU A 411 2.84 -22.24 1.58
C LEU A 411 3.15 -23.36 0.57
N LEU A 412 2.15 -23.80 -0.19
CA LEU A 412 2.30 -24.82 -1.23
C LEU A 412 2.75 -24.25 -2.59
N LEU A 413 3.01 -22.93 -2.68
CA LEU A 413 3.61 -22.34 -3.87
C LEU A 413 5.08 -22.77 -3.99
N GLU A 414 5.36 -23.62 -4.96
CA GLU A 414 6.69 -24.19 -5.18
C GLU A 414 7.62 -23.18 -5.86
N GLU A 415 7.13 -22.56 -6.95
CA GLU A 415 7.92 -21.68 -7.79
C GLU A 415 8.12 -20.29 -7.19
N THR A 416 9.34 -19.78 -7.27
CA THR A 416 9.72 -18.50 -6.71
C THR A 416 8.95 -17.34 -7.33
N TRP A 417 8.77 -17.36 -8.66
CA TRP A 417 8.07 -16.31 -9.40
C TRP A 417 6.60 -16.17 -8.99
N GLN A 418 5.92 -17.25 -8.60
CA GLN A 418 4.53 -17.21 -8.11
C GLN A 418 4.38 -16.37 -6.84
N LYS A 419 5.43 -16.29 -6.01
CA LYS A 419 5.44 -15.56 -4.73
C LYS A 419 5.46 -14.04 -4.91
N ARG A 420 5.83 -13.55 -6.11
CA ARG A 420 5.79 -12.12 -6.46
C ARG A 420 4.38 -11.54 -6.38
N ARG A 421 3.34 -12.34 -6.48
CA ARG A 421 1.95 -11.91 -6.31
C ARG A 421 1.67 -11.23 -4.97
N PHE A 422 2.46 -11.52 -3.94
CA PHE A 422 2.36 -10.91 -2.61
C PHE A 422 3.00 -9.51 -2.54
N SER A 423 3.63 -9.05 -3.61
CA SER A 423 4.24 -7.71 -3.67
C SER A 423 3.23 -6.56 -3.83
N VAL A 424 1.96 -6.88 -4.06
CA VAL A 424 0.85 -5.94 -4.12
C VAL A 424 -0.27 -6.38 -3.18
N LYS A 425 -1.22 -5.47 -2.88
CA LYS A 425 -2.38 -5.82 -2.09
C LYS A 425 -3.28 -6.81 -2.83
N PRO A 426 -3.82 -7.82 -2.14
CA PRO A 426 -4.84 -8.67 -2.72
C PRO A 426 -6.11 -7.88 -3.03
N GLY A 427 -6.81 -8.31 -4.09
CA GLY A 427 -8.02 -7.66 -4.58
C GLY A 427 -9.30 -8.43 -4.27
N LEU A 428 -10.42 -7.70 -4.26
CA LEU A 428 -11.77 -8.27 -4.26
C LEU A 428 -12.07 -8.89 -5.62
N THR A 429 -11.65 -8.24 -6.71
CA THR A 429 -11.68 -8.77 -8.07
C THR A 429 -10.28 -8.74 -8.69
N CYS A 430 -10.06 -9.54 -9.74
CA CYS A 430 -8.75 -9.73 -10.35
C CYS A 430 -8.85 -10.07 -11.84
N LEU A 431 -7.73 -9.95 -12.55
CA LEU A 431 -7.67 -10.16 -13.99
C LEU A 431 -8.16 -11.57 -14.40
N TRP A 432 -7.70 -12.64 -13.71
CA TRP A 432 -8.12 -13.99 -14.04
C TRP A 432 -9.63 -14.25 -13.80
N GLN A 433 -10.24 -13.59 -12.81
CA GLN A 433 -11.68 -13.73 -12.55
C GLN A 433 -12.54 -13.19 -13.71
N VAL A 434 -12.02 -12.22 -14.46
CA VAL A 434 -12.73 -11.66 -15.63
C VAL A 434 -12.27 -12.25 -16.96
N SER A 435 -11.21 -13.12 -16.97
CA SER A 435 -10.62 -13.71 -18.16
C SER A 435 -10.93 -15.21 -18.38
N GLY A 436 -11.69 -15.86 -17.48
CA GLY A 436 -12.03 -17.29 -17.67
C GLY A 436 -12.36 -18.06 -16.39
N ARG A 437 -12.10 -17.49 -15.21
CA ARG A 437 -12.42 -18.06 -13.88
C ARG A 437 -11.95 -19.51 -13.72
N SER A 438 -12.91 -20.42 -13.52
CA SER A 438 -12.63 -21.83 -13.21
C SER A 438 -12.08 -22.66 -14.37
N ASN A 439 -12.03 -22.12 -15.60
CA ASN A 439 -11.52 -22.85 -16.77
C ASN A 439 -10.00 -22.70 -16.94
N LEU A 440 -9.36 -21.84 -16.14
CA LEU A 440 -7.92 -21.62 -16.18
C LEU A 440 -7.19 -22.66 -15.33
N SER A 441 -6.02 -23.07 -15.81
CA SER A 441 -5.05 -23.84 -15.03
C SER A 441 -4.47 -22.99 -13.90
N PHE A 442 -3.82 -23.63 -12.93
CA PHE A 442 -3.19 -22.90 -11.83
C PHE A 442 -2.07 -21.97 -12.32
N ASP A 443 -1.27 -22.42 -13.27
CA ASP A 443 -0.15 -21.63 -13.82
C ASP A 443 -0.65 -20.42 -14.62
N GLU A 444 -1.68 -20.61 -15.46
CA GLU A 444 -2.31 -19.50 -16.18
C GLU A 444 -2.87 -18.44 -15.19
N TRP A 445 -3.48 -18.88 -14.09
CA TRP A 445 -3.92 -17.96 -13.05
C TRP A 445 -2.75 -17.17 -12.46
N MET A 446 -1.66 -17.85 -12.09
CA MET A 446 -0.47 -17.18 -11.54
C MET A 446 0.14 -16.19 -12.55
N GLN A 447 0.20 -16.56 -13.83
CA GLN A 447 0.69 -15.68 -14.90
C GLN A 447 -0.18 -14.42 -15.04
N LEU A 448 -1.50 -14.55 -15.02
CA LEU A 448 -2.42 -13.40 -15.05
C LEU A 448 -2.29 -12.47 -13.83
N ASP A 449 -1.99 -13.04 -12.66
CA ASP A 449 -1.71 -12.21 -11.48
C ASP A 449 -0.42 -11.40 -11.65
N LEU A 450 0.62 -11.97 -12.25
CA LEU A 450 1.87 -11.26 -12.55
C LEU A 450 1.71 -10.26 -13.69
N GLU A 451 0.96 -10.62 -14.74
CA GLU A 451 0.62 -9.71 -15.82
C GLU A 451 -0.08 -8.45 -15.27
N TYR A 452 -1.03 -8.64 -14.35
CA TYR A 452 -1.67 -7.51 -13.67
C TYR A 452 -0.65 -6.62 -12.93
N ILE A 453 0.32 -7.22 -12.23
CA ILE A 453 1.34 -6.47 -11.50
C ILE A 453 2.24 -5.67 -12.47
N ASP A 454 2.66 -6.30 -13.56
CA ASP A 454 3.60 -5.71 -14.51
C ASP A 454 2.96 -4.61 -15.38
N GLN A 455 1.70 -4.82 -15.78
CA GLN A 455 0.96 -3.89 -16.63
C GLN A 455 0.01 -2.98 -15.84
N TRP A 456 0.14 -2.94 -14.52
CA TRP A 456 -0.79 -2.20 -13.69
C TRP A 456 -0.94 -0.74 -14.13
N SER A 457 -2.17 -0.32 -14.27
CA SER A 457 -2.59 1.06 -14.51
C SER A 457 -4.00 1.29 -13.98
N LEU A 458 -4.36 2.53 -13.70
CA LEU A 458 -5.73 2.89 -13.29
C LEU A 458 -6.76 2.49 -14.36
N VAL A 459 -6.39 2.58 -15.63
CA VAL A 459 -7.25 2.16 -16.76
C VAL A 459 -7.49 0.66 -16.73
N LEU A 460 -6.46 -0.14 -16.40
CA LEU A 460 -6.61 -1.59 -16.24
C LEU A 460 -7.55 -1.92 -15.07
N ASP A 461 -7.42 -1.24 -13.93
CA ASP A 461 -8.33 -1.41 -12.80
C ASP A 461 -9.78 -1.10 -13.19
N CYS A 462 -10.03 0.05 -13.84
CA CYS A 462 -11.36 0.39 -14.34
C CYS A 462 -11.92 -0.67 -15.30
N ARG A 463 -11.09 -1.19 -16.21
CA ARG A 463 -11.49 -2.25 -17.16
C ARG A 463 -11.86 -3.54 -16.43
N ILE A 464 -11.10 -3.93 -15.42
CA ILE A 464 -11.39 -5.12 -14.61
C ILE A 464 -12.70 -4.93 -13.83
N LEU A 465 -12.89 -3.77 -13.19
CA LEU A 465 -14.14 -3.46 -12.47
C LEU A 465 -15.36 -3.51 -13.37
N LEU A 466 -15.29 -2.90 -14.57
CA LEU A 466 -16.37 -2.94 -15.54
C LEU A 466 -16.67 -4.36 -16.02
N ARG A 467 -15.64 -5.18 -16.25
CA ARG A 467 -15.82 -6.60 -16.64
C ARG A 467 -16.30 -7.49 -15.50
N THR A 468 -16.10 -7.08 -14.25
CA THR A 468 -16.57 -7.83 -13.07
C THR A 468 -18.09 -7.82 -12.98
N ILE A 469 -18.76 -6.70 -13.36
CA ILE A 469 -20.21 -6.58 -13.31
C ILE A 469 -20.92 -7.68 -14.13
N PRO A 470 -20.66 -7.82 -15.44
CA PRO A 470 -21.27 -8.90 -16.23
C PRO A 470 -20.81 -10.28 -15.78
N ALA A 471 -19.58 -10.44 -15.30
CA ALA A 471 -19.07 -11.70 -14.80
C ALA A 471 -19.82 -12.20 -13.55
N ILE A 472 -20.31 -11.29 -12.72
CA ILE A 472 -21.18 -11.62 -11.56
C ILE A 472 -22.61 -11.88 -12.03
N LEU A 473 -23.19 -11.02 -12.87
CA LEU A 473 -24.59 -11.10 -13.30
C LEU A 473 -24.88 -12.36 -14.13
N PHE A 474 -23.99 -12.73 -15.03
CA PHE A 474 -24.17 -13.89 -15.90
C PHE A 474 -23.67 -15.21 -15.28
N ALA A 475 -23.12 -15.18 -14.07
CA ALA A 475 -22.65 -16.33 -13.28
C ALA A 475 -21.75 -17.32 -14.08
N LYS A 476 -21.11 -16.89 -15.20
CA LYS A 476 -20.24 -17.76 -16.01
C LYS A 476 -19.06 -18.21 -15.16
N GLY A 477 -19.03 -19.50 -14.81
CA GLY A 477 -17.94 -20.11 -14.04
C GLY A 477 -18.04 -19.94 -12.51
N ALA A 478 -19.18 -19.51 -11.97
CA ALA A 478 -19.47 -19.60 -10.53
C ALA A 478 -19.90 -21.05 -10.21
N SER A 479 -19.08 -21.77 -9.47
CA SER A 479 -19.36 -23.12 -8.97
C SER A 479 -18.72 -23.28 -7.59
#